data_e0cbddc28d1836326c0a6ea417edd58c
#
_entry.id   e0cbddc28d1836326c0a6ea417edd58c
#
_cell.length_a   1.000
_cell.length_b   1.000
_cell.length_c   1.000
_cell.angle_alpha   90.00
_cell.angle_beta   90.00
_cell.angle_gamma   90.00
#
_symmetry.space_group_name_H-M   'P 1'
#
loop_
_entity.id
_entity.type
_entity.pdbx_description
1 polymer ?
#
loop_
_entity_poly.entity_id
_entity_poly.type
_entity_poly.pdbx_seq_one_letter_code
_entity_poly.pdbx_strand_id
1 'polypeptide(L)'
;MSHKWRSEEHSILVGVQTIIDDNPILTTRLVKGRSPLRFVLDPNSRIPVDSRILSDSFKTVILSKKENKLIPNYTKEIEFGNINLIIESLYKMNIQSIIVEGGTKTINHFLTNNLWDSIRVFKSNSEIGEGIMGPDINLKKFNLKNIGDDKLYQVDRLIS
;
A
#
# COMPACT_ATOMS: atom_id res chain seq x y z
N MET A 1 4.15 -5.66 13.87
CA MET A 1 2.70 -5.68 13.57
C MET A 1 2.41 -5.58 12.08
N SER A 2 2.96 -4.63 11.32
CA SER A 2 2.74 -4.51 9.87
C SER A 2 2.95 -5.81 9.10
N HIS A 3 4.03 -6.56 9.40
CA HIS A 3 4.26 -7.87 8.80
C HIS A 3 3.17 -8.92 9.10
N LYS A 4 2.52 -8.86 10.27
CA LYS A 4 1.39 -9.71 10.57
C LYS A 4 0.20 -9.36 9.66
N TRP A 5 -0.14 -8.08 9.55
CA TRP A 5 -1.23 -7.66 8.67
C TRP A 5 -0.96 -7.99 7.20
N ARG A 6 0.29 -7.81 6.72
CA ARG A 6 0.67 -8.26 5.38
C ARG A 6 0.46 -9.76 5.15
N SER A 7 0.63 -10.59 6.19
CA SER A 7 0.40 -12.03 6.08
C SER A 7 -1.08 -12.42 6.08
N GLU A 8 -1.95 -11.54 6.55
CA GLU A 8 -3.39 -11.75 6.64
C GLU A 8 -4.12 -11.31 5.35
N GLU A 9 -3.54 -10.38 4.59
CA GLU A 9 -4.13 -9.83 3.39
C GLU A 9 -3.70 -10.57 2.11
N HIS A 10 -4.58 -10.58 1.09
CA HIS A 10 -4.27 -11.19 -0.20
C HIS A 10 -3.20 -10.39 -0.94
N SER A 11 -3.25 -9.07 -0.85
CA SER A 11 -2.35 -8.19 -1.58
C SER A 11 -1.95 -6.94 -0.79
N ILE A 12 -0.88 -6.29 -1.26
CA ILE A 12 -0.40 -5.00 -0.79
C ILE A 12 -0.26 -4.03 -1.97
N LEU A 13 -0.67 -2.79 -1.78
CA LEU A 13 -0.58 -1.74 -2.78
C LEU A 13 0.16 -0.52 -2.24
N VAL A 14 1.08 -0.02 -3.04
CA VAL A 14 1.81 1.23 -2.78
C VAL A 14 1.86 2.11 -4.03
N GLY A 15 2.09 3.41 -3.84
CA GLY A 15 2.45 4.31 -4.94
C GLY A 15 3.92 4.16 -5.33
N VAL A 16 4.25 4.40 -6.59
CA VAL A 16 5.63 4.30 -7.09
C VAL A 16 6.62 5.20 -6.34
N GLN A 17 6.17 6.33 -5.79
CA GLN A 17 7.04 7.21 -5.01
C GLN A 17 7.63 6.49 -3.79
N THR A 18 6.84 5.65 -3.11
CA THR A 18 7.34 4.79 -2.01
C THR A 18 8.46 3.85 -2.47
N ILE A 19 8.38 3.33 -3.71
CA ILE A 19 9.46 2.50 -4.25
C ILE A 19 10.71 3.32 -4.53
N ILE A 20 10.56 4.53 -5.07
CA ILE A 20 11.67 5.43 -5.39
C ILE A 20 12.38 5.88 -4.12
N ASP A 21 11.64 6.27 -3.09
CA ASP A 21 12.20 6.86 -1.87
C ASP A 21 12.79 5.80 -0.92
N ASP A 22 12.05 4.68 -0.72
CA ASP A 22 12.36 3.72 0.35
C ASP A 22 12.95 2.40 -0.17
N ASN A 23 12.80 2.10 -1.47
CA ASN A 23 13.16 0.83 -2.11
C ASN A 23 12.78 -0.41 -1.28
N PRO A 24 11.52 -0.55 -0.85
CA PRO A 24 11.07 -1.58 0.08
C PRO A 24 10.92 -2.94 -0.61
N ILE A 25 10.97 -4.03 0.17
CA ILE A 25 10.68 -5.40 -0.33
C ILE A 25 9.18 -5.72 -0.25
N LEU A 26 8.45 -5.16 0.71
CA LEU A 26 7.02 -5.35 0.95
C LEU A 26 6.60 -6.82 1.23
N THR A 27 7.50 -7.63 1.72
CA THR A 27 7.25 -9.03 2.07
C THR A 27 6.96 -9.23 3.56
N THR A 28 6.47 -10.42 3.89
CA THR A 28 6.25 -10.89 5.26
C THR A 28 7.49 -11.65 5.72
N ARG A 29 8.45 -10.97 6.37
CA ARG A 29 9.73 -11.59 6.80
C ARG A 29 9.90 -11.74 8.31
N LEU A 30 9.14 -10.98 9.11
CA LEU A 30 9.27 -10.97 10.58
C LEU A 30 8.24 -11.81 11.31
N VAL A 31 7.35 -12.48 10.60
CA VAL A 31 6.35 -13.40 11.13
C VAL A 31 6.19 -14.58 10.18
N LYS A 32 5.72 -15.71 10.71
CA LYS A 32 5.32 -16.85 9.88
C LYS A 32 4.04 -16.49 9.12
N GLY A 33 4.02 -16.70 7.81
CA GLY A 33 2.88 -16.43 6.96
C GLY A 33 3.28 -16.22 5.49
N ARG A 34 2.31 -16.15 4.62
CA ARG A 34 2.53 -15.85 3.19
C ARG A 34 2.84 -14.37 2.99
N SER A 35 3.67 -14.07 2.00
CA SER A 35 3.81 -12.70 1.52
C SER A 35 2.64 -12.35 0.60
N PRO A 36 2.11 -11.12 0.68
CA PRO A 36 1.03 -10.67 -0.19
C PRO A 36 1.51 -10.51 -1.64
N LEU A 37 0.59 -10.59 -2.59
CA LEU A 37 0.83 -10.14 -3.97
C LEU A 37 1.02 -8.62 -3.97
N ARG A 38 2.11 -8.16 -4.60
CA ARG A 38 2.50 -6.75 -4.54
C ARG A 38 2.00 -5.98 -5.75
N PHE A 39 1.34 -4.84 -5.51
CA PHE A 39 0.91 -3.90 -6.53
C PHE A 39 1.59 -2.56 -6.36
N VAL A 40 2.04 -1.97 -7.46
CA VAL A 40 2.62 -0.62 -7.50
C VAL A 40 1.80 0.23 -8.45
N LEU A 41 1.26 1.35 -7.97
CA LEU A 41 0.62 2.37 -8.81
C LEU A 41 1.69 3.24 -9.45
N ASP A 42 1.93 3.04 -10.73
CA ASP A 42 2.92 3.78 -11.52
C ASP A 42 2.37 4.22 -12.88
N PRO A 43 1.46 5.19 -12.92
CA PRO A 43 0.80 5.61 -14.15
C PRO A 43 1.75 6.14 -15.23
N ASN A 44 2.97 6.51 -14.86
CA ASN A 44 3.93 7.16 -15.75
C ASN A 44 5.22 6.35 -15.95
N SER A 45 5.24 5.08 -15.55
CA SER A 45 6.38 4.15 -15.71
C SER A 45 7.69 4.70 -15.14
N ARG A 46 7.65 5.20 -13.90
CA ARG A 46 8.80 5.82 -13.21
C ARG A 46 9.59 4.86 -12.32
N ILE A 47 9.11 3.63 -12.14
CA ILE A 47 9.76 2.66 -11.25
C ILE A 47 11.18 2.38 -11.74
N PRO A 48 12.20 2.47 -10.86
CA PRO A 48 13.56 2.08 -11.22
C PRO A 48 13.63 0.58 -11.52
N VAL A 49 14.30 0.20 -12.60
CA VAL A 49 14.40 -1.20 -13.06
C VAL A 49 15.21 -2.08 -12.11
N ASP A 50 16.07 -1.49 -11.30
CA ASP A 50 16.91 -2.12 -10.28
C ASP A 50 16.24 -2.14 -8.89
N SER A 51 14.97 -1.77 -8.80
CA SER A 51 14.22 -1.81 -7.54
C SER A 51 14.19 -3.21 -6.93
N ARG A 52 14.40 -3.31 -5.62
CA ARG A 52 14.40 -4.59 -4.89
C ARG A 52 13.12 -5.40 -5.07
N ILE A 53 11.98 -4.72 -5.25
CA ILE A 53 10.68 -5.35 -5.48
C ILE A 53 10.60 -6.08 -6.84
N LEU A 54 11.51 -5.80 -7.78
CA LEU A 54 11.60 -6.45 -9.09
C LEU A 54 12.68 -7.54 -9.14
N SER A 55 13.60 -7.57 -8.18
CA SER A 55 14.77 -8.45 -8.19
C SER A 55 14.61 -9.72 -7.35
N ASP A 56 13.51 -9.87 -6.63
CA ASP A 56 13.25 -11.04 -5.81
C ASP A 56 12.25 -12.02 -6.47
N SER A 57 12.01 -13.18 -5.84
CA SER A 57 11.13 -14.23 -6.34
C SER A 57 9.63 -13.98 -6.07
N PHE A 58 9.27 -12.90 -5.39
CA PHE A 58 7.87 -12.62 -5.06
C PHE A 58 7.15 -11.90 -6.18
N LYS A 59 5.90 -12.29 -6.43
CA LYS A 59 5.10 -11.71 -7.51
C LYS A 59 4.81 -10.23 -7.28
N THR A 60 5.12 -9.43 -8.29
CA THR A 60 4.84 -7.97 -8.34
C THR A 60 4.07 -7.65 -9.61
N VAL A 61 3.10 -6.75 -9.51
CA VAL A 61 2.36 -6.20 -10.65
C VAL A 61 2.40 -4.69 -10.59
N ILE A 62 2.89 -4.07 -11.65
CA ILE A 62 2.93 -2.61 -11.79
C ILE A 62 1.73 -2.19 -12.62
N LEU A 63 0.84 -1.42 -12.00
CA LEU A 63 -0.33 -0.85 -12.66
C LEU A 63 0.07 0.47 -13.32
N SER A 64 0.02 0.51 -14.65
CA SER A 64 0.48 1.64 -15.45
C SER A 64 -0.52 2.00 -16.56
N LYS A 65 -0.42 3.21 -17.11
CA LYS A 65 -1.21 3.64 -18.29
C LYS A 65 -0.75 2.99 -19.59
N LYS A 66 0.50 2.55 -19.62
CA LYS A 66 1.13 1.92 -20.78
C LYS A 66 2.06 0.82 -20.30
N GLU A 67 2.28 -0.17 -21.13
CA GLU A 67 3.31 -1.17 -20.89
C GLU A 67 4.68 -0.50 -20.72
N ASN A 68 5.40 -0.89 -19.68
CA ASN A 68 6.79 -0.50 -19.52
C ASN A 68 7.68 -1.51 -20.24
N LYS A 69 8.21 -1.14 -21.39
CA LYS A 69 9.04 -2.00 -22.25
C LYS A 69 10.32 -2.50 -21.57
N LEU A 70 10.80 -1.82 -20.52
CA LEU A 70 11.99 -2.23 -19.76
C LEU A 70 11.67 -3.37 -18.77
N ILE A 71 10.41 -3.49 -18.36
CA ILE A 71 9.94 -4.48 -17.38
C ILE A 71 8.57 -5.08 -17.79
N PRO A 72 8.41 -5.60 -19.02
CA PRO A 72 7.12 -6.00 -19.56
C PRO A 72 6.42 -7.07 -18.71
N ASN A 73 7.18 -8.01 -18.15
CA ASN A 73 6.64 -9.10 -17.33
C ASN A 73 6.01 -8.64 -16.00
N TYR A 74 6.26 -7.42 -15.56
CA TYR A 74 5.75 -6.86 -14.33
C TYR A 74 4.61 -5.86 -14.56
N THR A 75 4.46 -5.36 -15.81
CA THR A 75 3.52 -4.27 -16.10
C THR A 75 2.15 -4.82 -16.50
N LYS A 76 1.10 -4.26 -15.91
CA LYS A 76 -0.29 -4.42 -16.28
C LYS A 76 -0.86 -3.06 -16.69
N GLU A 77 -1.25 -2.93 -17.94
CA GLU A 77 -1.95 -1.73 -18.39
C GLU A 77 -3.34 -1.66 -17.77
N ILE A 78 -3.64 -0.51 -17.19
CA ILE A 78 -4.96 -0.17 -16.65
C ILE A 78 -5.32 1.27 -16.96
N GLU A 79 -6.60 1.56 -16.92
CA GLU A 79 -7.11 2.91 -17.05
C GLU A 79 -7.01 3.67 -15.73
N PHE A 80 -6.47 4.90 -15.79
CA PHE A 80 -6.33 5.82 -14.67
C PHE A 80 -7.26 7.03 -14.87
N GLY A 81 -8.51 6.92 -14.54
CA GLY A 81 -9.47 8.02 -14.56
C GLY A 81 -9.94 8.37 -13.16
N ASN A 82 -10.29 7.33 -12.41
CA ASN A 82 -10.63 7.42 -11.00
C ASN A 82 -10.20 6.13 -10.28
N ILE A 83 -10.26 6.15 -8.95
CA ILE A 83 -9.83 5.04 -8.11
C ILE A 83 -10.65 3.76 -8.33
N ASN A 84 -11.93 3.87 -8.73
CA ASN A 84 -12.80 2.72 -8.95
C ASN A 84 -12.29 1.86 -10.10
N LEU A 85 -11.71 2.44 -11.15
CA LEU A 85 -11.10 1.69 -12.25
C LEU A 85 -9.93 0.82 -11.77
N ILE A 86 -9.17 1.32 -10.79
CA ILE A 86 -8.09 0.57 -10.15
C ILE A 86 -8.68 -0.60 -9.37
N ILE A 87 -9.70 -0.35 -8.54
CA ILE A 87 -10.38 -1.39 -7.74
C ILE A 87 -11.02 -2.46 -8.64
N GLU A 88 -11.71 -2.06 -9.72
CA GLU A 88 -12.26 -2.98 -10.70
C GLU A 88 -11.18 -3.85 -11.37
N SER A 89 -10.03 -3.25 -11.69
CA SER A 89 -8.90 -3.97 -12.27
C SER A 89 -8.35 -5.02 -11.31
N LEU A 90 -8.23 -4.68 -10.02
CA LEU A 90 -7.83 -5.61 -8.98
C LEU A 90 -8.87 -6.73 -8.78
N TYR A 91 -10.15 -6.39 -8.78
CA TYR A 91 -11.23 -7.37 -8.68
C TYR A 91 -11.21 -8.36 -9.87
N LYS A 92 -11.02 -7.89 -11.10
CA LYS A 92 -10.86 -8.73 -12.30
C LYS A 92 -9.63 -9.66 -12.23
N MET A 93 -8.64 -9.32 -11.39
CA MET A 93 -7.49 -10.18 -11.08
C MET A 93 -7.73 -11.11 -9.88
N ASN A 94 -8.99 -11.25 -9.42
CA ASN A 94 -9.40 -12.05 -8.26
C ASN A 94 -8.75 -11.62 -6.94
N ILE A 95 -8.45 -10.34 -6.76
CA ILE A 95 -7.96 -9.80 -5.51
C ILE A 95 -9.15 -9.57 -4.57
N GLN A 96 -9.12 -10.22 -3.41
CA GLN A 96 -10.21 -10.20 -2.42
C GLN A 96 -9.97 -9.21 -1.30
N SER A 97 -8.71 -8.99 -0.94
CA SER A 97 -8.34 -8.01 0.07
C SER A 97 -7.03 -7.33 -0.27
N ILE A 98 -6.87 -6.08 0.17
CA ILE A 98 -5.70 -5.27 -0.11
C ILE A 98 -5.35 -4.39 1.08
N ILE A 99 -4.09 -4.45 1.50
CA ILE A 99 -3.54 -3.47 2.42
C ILE A 99 -2.87 -2.36 1.62
N VAL A 100 -3.30 -1.12 1.83
CA VAL A 100 -2.70 0.06 1.20
C VAL A 100 -1.67 0.64 2.14
N GLU A 101 -0.40 0.47 1.80
CA GLU A 101 0.71 0.98 2.59
C GLU A 101 1.54 1.97 1.77
N GLY A 102 1.69 3.18 2.25
CA GLY A 102 2.69 4.08 1.72
C GLY A 102 2.27 5.00 0.59
N GLY A 103 2.92 6.13 0.67
CA GLY A 103 2.66 7.31 -0.13
C GLY A 103 1.38 8.04 0.30
N THR A 104 1.55 9.19 0.94
CA THR A 104 0.42 10.05 1.40
C THR A 104 -0.61 10.26 0.30
N LYS A 105 -0.17 10.46 -0.95
CA LYS A 105 -1.07 10.64 -2.11
C LYS A 105 -1.94 9.41 -2.36
N THR A 106 -1.36 8.21 -2.30
CA THR A 106 -2.10 6.96 -2.52
C THR A 106 -3.12 6.75 -1.41
N ILE A 107 -2.70 6.86 -0.15
CA ILE A 107 -3.60 6.70 1.00
C ILE A 107 -4.74 7.72 0.96
N ASN A 108 -4.43 9.01 0.73
CA ASN A 108 -5.44 10.05 0.61
C ASN A 108 -6.46 9.74 -0.50
N HIS A 109 -6.03 9.15 -1.61
CA HIS A 109 -6.94 8.77 -2.69
C HIS A 109 -7.99 7.74 -2.24
N PHE A 110 -7.60 6.75 -1.45
CA PHE A 110 -8.54 5.80 -0.85
C PHE A 110 -9.41 6.44 0.23
N LEU A 111 -8.86 7.28 1.08
CA LEU A 111 -9.60 7.96 2.16
C LEU A 111 -10.66 8.90 1.63
N THR A 112 -10.30 9.78 0.67
CA THR A 112 -11.23 10.78 0.09
C THR A 112 -12.35 10.15 -0.71
N ASN A 113 -12.13 8.99 -1.31
CA ASN A 113 -13.15 8.22 -2.03
C ASN A 113 -13.89 7.22 -1.13
N ASN A 114 -13.60 7.23 0.17
CA ASN A 114 -14.26 6.39 1.15
C ASN A 114 -14.12 4.87 0.90
N LEU A 115 -13.00 4.46 0.28
CA LEU A 115 -12.68 3.09 -0.13
C LEU A 115 -11.76 2.43 0.92
N TRP A 116 -12.31 2.16 2.10
CA TRP A 116 -11.60 1.49 3.16
C TRP A 116 -12.57 0.78 4.10
N ASP A 117 -12.16 -0.33 4.66
CA ASP A 117 -12.91 -1.09 5.67
C ASP A 117 -12.26 -0.94 7.06
N SER A 118 -10.93 -0.83 7.11
CA SER A 118 -10.16 -0.64 8.32
C SER A 118 -9.04 0.37 8.12
N ILE A 119 -8.81 1.23 9.10
CA ILE A 119 -7.68 2.15 9.13
C ILE A 119 -6.86 1.89 10.39
N ARG A 120 -5.54 1.80 10.22
CA ARG A 120 -4.58 1.61 11.31
C ARG A 120 -3.47 2.66 11.20
N VAL A 121 -3.28 3.45 12.25
CA VAL A 121 -2.28 4.52 12.28
C VAL A 121 -1.34 4.30 13.46
N PHE A 122 -0.05 4.14 13.16
CA PHE A 122 0.98 4.21 14.19
C PHE A 122 1.40 5.65 14.39
N LYS A 123 1.50 6.07 15.64
CA LYS A 123 2.05 7.35 16.04
C LYS A 123 3.16 7.12 17.06
N SER A 124 4.37 7.43 16.67
CA SER A 124 5.53 7.46 17.59
C SER A 124 5.54 8.73 18.41
N ASN A 125 6.15 8.66 19.57
CA ASN A 125 6.47 9.86 20.37
C ASN A 125 7.72 10.59 19.85
N SER A 126 8.47 9.97 18.93
CA SER A 126 9.64 10.59 18.30
C SER A 126 9.22 11.51 17.15
N GLU A 127 9.78 12.70 17.11
CA GLU A 127 9.64 13.62 15.97
C GLU A 127 10.82 13.41 15.01
N ILE A 128 10.51 13.31 13.70
CA ILE A 128 11.52 13.06 12.66
C ILE A 128 12.13 14.38 12.16
N GLY A 129 11.58 15.54 12.56
CA GLY A 129 12.02 16.87 12.13
C GLY A 129 11.64 17.18 10.70
N GLU A 130 12.43 16.73 9.72
CA GLU A 130 12.13 16.89 8.29
C GLU A 130 11.54 15.59 7.70
N GLY A 131 10.50 15.69 6.85
CA GLY A 131 9.85 14.53 6.25
C GLY A 131 8.59 14.87 5.49
N ILE A 132 8.00 13.87 4.86
CA ILE A 132 6.72 14.00 4.16
C ILE A 132 5.60 13.86 5.20
N MET A 133 4.72 14.87 5.27
CA MET A 133 3.54 14.80 6.12
C MET A 133 2.69 13.58 5.76
N GLY A 134 2.30 12.82 6.78
CA GLY A 134 1.35 11.72 6.63
C GLY A 134 -0.05 12.23 6.22
N PRO A 135 -0.98 11.30 5.90
CA PRO A 135 -2.37 11.65 5.62
C PRO A 135 -3.01 12.36 6.81
N ASP A 136 -3.82 13.39 6.52
CA ASP A 136 -4.60 14.07 7.56
C ASP A 136 -5.80 13.18 7.95
N ILE A 137 -5.71 12.56 9.13
CA ILE A 137 -6.72 11.63 9.63
C ILE A 137 -7.19 12.10 11.01
N ASN A 138 -8.49 12.36 11.14
CA ASN A 138 -9.09 12.69 12.43
C ASN A 138 -9.18 11.45 13.34
N LEU A 139 -8.26 11.32 14.28
CA LEU A 139 -8.12 10.16 15.15
C LEU A 139 -9.13 10.11 16.33
N LYS A 140 -10.03 11.10 16.48
CA LYS A 140 -10.94 11.19 17.63
C LYS A 140 -11.90 10.00 17.78
N LYS A 141 -12.22 9.32 16.67
CA LYS A 141 -13.13 8.15 16.64
C LYS A 141 -12.39 6.80 16.60
N PHE A 142 -11.09 6.81 16.75
CA PHE A 142 -10.27 5.60 16.68
C PHE A 142 -10.08 4.98 18.05
N ASN A 143 -10.09 3.65 18.11
CA ASN A 143 -9.67 2.91 19.28
C ASN A 143 -8.16 3.05 19.45
N LEU A 144 -7.71 3.42 20.65
CA LEU A 144 -6.31 3.59 20.96
C LEU A 144 -5.76 2.36 21.70
N LYS A 145 -4.62 1.85 21.25
CA LYS A 145 -3.84 0.83 21.93
C LYS A 145 -2.38 1.27 22.03
N ASN A 146 -1.79 1.19 23.22
CA ASN A 146 -0.35 1.41 23.41
C ASN A 146 0.43 0.16 23.00
N ILE A 147 1.55 0.36 22.31
CA ILE A 147 2.46 -0.69 21.83
C ILE A 147 3.89 -0.27 22.13
N GLY A 148 4.39 -0.66 23.30
CA GLY A 148 5.61 -0.07 23.85
C GLY A 148 5.42 1.43 24.03
N ASP A 149 6.35 2.22 23.48
CA ASP A 149 6.31 3.68 23.51
C ASP A 149 5.45 4.30 22.39
N ASP A 150 4.99 3.48 21.43
CA ASP A 150 4.17 3.93 20.31
C ASP A 150 2.68 3.77 20.60
N LYS A 151 1.87 4.50 19.84
CA LYS A 151 0.41 4.44 19.86
C LYS A 151 -0.11 3.88 18.55
N LEU A 152 -0.98 2.87 18.63
CA LEU A 152 -1.77 2.37 17.50
C LEU A 152 -3.20 2.90 17.64
N TYR A 153 -3.64 3.62 16.63
CA TYR A 153 -5.04 4.02 16.45
C TYR A 153 -5.66 3.12 15.39
N GLN A 154 -6.82 2.56 15.69
CA GLN A 154 -7.55 1.66 14.78
C GLN A 154 -9.02 2.01 14.74
N VAL A 155 -9.59 2.01 13.54
CA VAL A 155 -11.03 2.06 13.30
C VAL A 155 -11.39 1.04 12.22
N ASP A 156 -12.46 0.30 12.46
CA ASP A 156 -13.06 -0.60 11.49
C ASP A 156 -14.43 -0.03 11.12
N ARG A 157 -14.76 -0.07 9.83
CA ARG A 157 -16.09 0.32 9.37
C ARG A 157 -17.07 -0.78 9.77
N LEU A 158 -18.13 -0.43 10.46
CA LEU A 158 -19.24 -1.35 10.68
C LEU A 158 -19.89 -1.63 9.33
N ILE A 159 -19.82 -2.88 8.89
CA ILE A 159 -20.58 -3.37 7.74
C ILE A 159 -22.02 -3.48 8.25
N SER A 160 -22.87 -2.53 7.83
CA SER A 160 -24.30 -2.56 8.09
C SER A 160 -25.01 -3.49 7.11
#